data_23fc8ee6e57c440ed8048f4435bf5cb6
#
_entry.id   23fc8ee6e57c440ed8048f4435bf5cb6
#
_cell.length_a   1.000
_cell.length_b   1.000
_cell.length_c   1.000
_cell.angle_alpha   90.00
_cell.angle_beta   90.00
_cell.angle_gamma   90.00
#
_symmetry.space_group_name_H-M   'P 1'
#
loop_
_entity.id
_entity.type
_entity.pdbx_description
1 polymer ?
#
loop_
_entity_poly.entity_id
_entity_poly.type
_entity_poly.pdbx_seq_one_letter_code
_entity_poly.pdbx_strand_id
1 'polypeptide(L)'
;MLDLHTSKHGYTEIFPPFLVNRASMFGTGQLPKLEEDMYKLKDDDLFLIPTAEVPVTNMFRDEILEEDKLPIYYTAYTACFRREAGSYGKDTKGLTRVHEFDKIEMVKFVKPENSYDELEKLVVNAEEVLQLLELPYRVVLLATEDISFSASKCYDLEAYTAGVDKWLEVSSCSNFESFQARRANIRMRWKKSKKIDYIHTLNGSGIALARTVVAILENYQLEDGSVLIPKILQPYLNGQERIS
;
A
#
# COMPACT_ATOMS: atom_id res chain seq x y z
N MET A 1 9.69 -1.35 9.33
CA MET A 1 8.29 -1.22 8.84
C MET A 1 7.50 -2.50 9.13
N LEU A 2 7.84 -3.68 8.58
CA LEU A 2 7.13 -4.93 8.90
C LEU A 2 7.04 -5.20 10.40
N ASP A 3 8.15 -5.08 11.11
CA ASP A 3 8.18 -5.27 12.58
C ASP A 3 7.23 -4.33 13.30
N LEU A 4 7.11 -3.07 12.84
CA LEU A 4 6.18 -2.11 13.41
C LEU A 4 4.72 -2.56 13.19
N HIS A 5 4.38 -2.92 11.96
CA HIS A 5 3.01 -3.32 11.64
C HIS A 5 2.61 -4.63 12.31
N THR A 6 3.52 -5.60 12.41
CA THR A 6 3.24 -6.90 13.03
C THR A 6 3.26 -6.83 14.57
N SER A 7 4.24 -6.15 15.17
CA SER A 7 4.40 -6.14 16.64
C SER A 7 3.52 -5.12 17.34
N LYS A 8 3.22 -3.99 16.69
CA LYS A 8 2.48 -2.87 17.33
C LYS A 8 1.08 -2.69 16.76
N HIS A 9 0.91 -2.76 15.45
CA HIS A 9 -0.37 -2.46 14.80
C HIS A 9 -1.29 -3.68 14.66
N GLY A 10 -0.80 -4.88 15.03
CA GLY A 10 -1.61 -6.10 15.05
C GLY A 10 -1.87 -6.73 13.69
N TYR A 11 -1.06 -6.41 12.68
CA TYR A 11 -1.13 -7.08 11.38
C TYR A 11 -0.44 -8.45 11.42
N THR A 12 -0.98 -9.38 10.64
CA THR A 12 -0.32 -10.66 10.36
C THR A 12 0.48 -10.51 9.06
N GLU A 13 1.78 -10.79 9.12
CA GLU A 13 2.63 -10.82 7.92
C GLU A 13 2.32 -12.04 7.07
N ILE A 14 2.21 -11.82 5.76
CA ILE A 14 2.04 -12.87 4.77
C ILE A 14 3.00 -12.64 3.59
N PHE A 15 3.36 -13.73 2.91
CA PHE A 15 4.20 -13.70 1.72
C PHE A 15 3.40 -14.21 0.51
N PRO A 16 2.77 -13.32 -0.27
CA PRO A 16 1.93 -13.69 -1.39
C PRO A 16 2.74 -13.94 -2.68
N PRO A 17 2.17 -14.61 -3.70
CA PRO A 17 2.81 -14.76 -5.00
C PRO A 17 2.94 -13.43 -5.74
N PHE A 18 4.00 -13.27 -6.57
CA PHE A 18 4.22 -12.09 -7.42
C PHE A 18 3.57 -12.23 -8.81
N LEU A 19 3.12 -13.42 -9.16
CA LEU A 19 2.36 -13.71 -10.37
C LEU A 19 0.92 -14.03 -10.00
N VAL A 20 -0.02 -13.36 -10.68
CA VAL A 20 -1.45 -13.54 -10.45
C VAL A 20 -2.19 -13.68 -11.79
N ASN A 21 -3.34 -14.33 -11.76
CA ASN A 21 -4.19 -14.48 -12.93
C ASN A 21 -5.07 -13.24 -13.16
N ARG A 22 -5.67 -13.17 -14.35
CA ARG A 22 -6.59 -12.10 -14.74
C ARG A 22 -7.75 -11.90 -13.75
N ALA A 23 -8.29 -12.98 -13.21
CA ALA A 23 -9.40 -12.90 -12.26
C ALA A 23 -9.00 -12.16 -10.97
N SER A 24 -7.78 -12.37 -10.48
CA SER A 24 -7.26 -11.64 -9.31
C SER A 24 -7.07 -10.16 -9.60
N MET A 25 -6.50 -9.81 -10.76
CA MET A 25 -6.36 -8.42 -11.21
C MET A 25 -7.71 -7.72 -11.40
N PHE A 26 -8.71 -8.45 -11.90
CA PHE A 26 -10.08 -7.95 -12.00
C PHE A 26 -10.71 -7.74 -10.62
N GLY A 27 -10.49 -8.65 -9.69
CA GLY A 27 -11.06 -8.61 -8.33
C GLY A 27 -10.76 -7.33 -7.57
N THR A 28 -9.54 -6.80 -7.69
CA THR A 28 -9.09 -5.59 -7.03
C THR A 28 -9.27 -4.31 -7.86
N GLY A 29 -9.67 -4.43 -9.14
CA GLY A 29 -10.00 -3.28 -9.99
C GLY A 29 -8.89 -2.82 -10.91
N GLN A 30 -7.70 -3.46 -10.93
CA GLN A 30 -6.65 -3.11 -11.89
C GLN A 30 -7.11 -3.34 -13.33
N LEU A 31 -7.84 -4.44 -13.58
CA LEU A 31 -8.41 -4.73 -14.89
C LEU A 31 -9.90 -4.42 -14.96
N PRO A 32 -10.39 -4.01 -16.15
CA PRO A 32 -9.67 -3.84 -17.41
C PRO A 32 -8.96 -2.48 -17.56
N LYS A 33 -9.25 -1.49 -16.72
CA LYS A 33 -8.91 -0.08 -16.95
C LYS A 33 -7.40 0.21 -17.02
N LEU A 34 -6.60 -0.50 -16.22
CA LEU A 34 -5.15 -0.26 -16.11
C LEU A 34 -4.30 -1.32 -16.82
N GLU A 35 -4.86 -2.09 -17.78
CA GLU A 35 -4.15 -3.20 -18.43
C GLU A 35 -2.86 -2.74 -19.13
N GLU A 36 -2.82 -1.53 -19.68
CA GLU A 36 -1.63 -0.98 -20.36
C GLU A 36 -0.47 -0.71 -19.40
N ASP A 37 -0.76 -0.45 -18.12
CA ASP A 37 0.25 -0.23 -17.07
C ASP A 37 0.76 -1.52 -16.42
N MET A 38 0.18 -2.68 -16.79
CA MET A 38 0.52 -3.96 -16.19
C MET A 38 1.54 -4.72 -17.04
N TYR A 39 2.48 -5.40 -16.37
CA TYR A 39 3.33 -6.40 -17.00
C TYR A 39 2.57 -7.71 -17.13
N LYS A 40 2.23 -8.09 -18.35
CA LYS A 40 1.57 -9.36 -18.70
C LYS A 40 2.56 -10.32 -19.33
N LEU A 41 2.50 -11.61 -18.98
CA LEU A 41 3.26 -12.66 -19.62
C LEU A 41 2.72 -12.88 -21.05
N LYS A 42 3.65 -13.19 -21.98
CA LYS A 42 3.30 -13.30 -23.40
C LYS A 42 2.43 -14.51 -23.70
N ASP A 43 2.76 -15.65 -23.12
CA ASP A 43 2.18 -16.95 -23.46
C ASP A 43 1.16 -17.45 -22.43
N ASP A 44 1.10 -16.79 -21.28
CA ASP A 44 0.18 -17.11 -20.17
C ASP A 44 -0.70 -15.92 -19.83
N ASP A 45 -1.94 -16.16 -19.40
CA ASP A 45 -2.82 -15.08 -18.88
C ASP A 45 -2.49 -14.75 -17.42
N LEU A 46 -1.20 -14.49 -17.18
CA LEU A 46 -0.65 -14.11 -15.89
C LEU A 46 -0.03 -12.70 -15.96
N PHE A 47 -0.01 -12.05 -14.80
CA PHE A 47 0.47 -10.69 -14.62
C PHE A 47 1.44 -10.63 -13.44
N LEU A 48 2.51 -9.84 -13.55
CA LEU A 48 3.28 -9.40 -12.39
C LEU A 48 2.44 -8.42 -11.57
N ILE A 49 2.46 -8.55 -10.27
CA ILE A 49 1.65 -7.72 -9.37
C ILE A 49 2.12 -6.26 -9.38
N PRO A 50 1.23 -5.27 -9.53
CA PRO A 50 1.57 -3.85 -9.35
C PRO A 50 1.61 -3.43 -7.88
N THR A 51 1.10 -4.28 -6.99
CA THR A 51 0.96 -4.10 -5.55
C THR A 51 0.57 -5.43 -4.90
N ALA A 52 0.99 -5.67 -3.67
CA ALA A 52 0.57 -6.83 -2.88
C ALA A 52 -0.94 -6.83 -2.57
N GLU A 53 -1.61 -5.68 -2.69
CA GLU A 53 -3.07 -5.60 -2.60
C GLU A 53 -3.77 -6.69 -3.42
N VAL A 54 -3.28 -6.94 -4.64
CA VAL A 54 -3.92 -7.88 -5.56
C VAL A 54 -3.96 -9.30 -4.99
N PRO A 55 -2.84 -9.97 -4.71
CA PRO A 55 -2.90 -11.32 -4.18
C PRO A 55 -3.50 -11.39 -2.77
N VAL A 56 -3.21 -10.41 -1.90
CA VAL A 56 -3.69 -10.40 -0.51
C VAL A 56 -5.20 -10.28 -0.45
N THR A 57 -5.80 -9.34 -1.17
CA THR A 57 -7.27 -9.18 -1.20
C THR A 57 -7.95 -10.43 -1.75
N ASN A 58 -7.33 -11.10 -2.73
CA ASN A 58 -7.89 -12.30 -3.34
C ASN A 58 -7.72 -13.58 -2.51
N MET A 59 -7.07 -13.54 -1.34
CA MET A 59 -6.97 -14.71 -0.44
C MET A 59 -8.32 -15.27 -0.01
N PHE A 60 -9.33 -14.42 0.07
CA PHE A 60 -10.69 -14.81 0.44
C PHE A 60 -11.68 -14.79 -0.74
N ARG A 61 -11.15 -14.84 -1.99
CA ARG A 61 -12.01 -14.92 -3.18
C ARG A 61 -12.98 -16.09 -3.08
N ASP A 62 -14.27 -15.82 -3.39
CA ASP A 62 -15.39 -16.76 -3.37
C ASP A 62 -15.74 -17.30 -1.97
N GLU A 63 -15.17 -16.75 -0.90
CA GLU A 63 -15.40 -17.22 0.46
C GLU A 63 -16.52 -16.45 1.19
N ILE A 64 -17.07 -17.11 2.22
CA ILE A 64 -17.98 -16.52 3.20
C ILE A 64 -17.32 -16.61 4.56
N LEU A 65 -16.85 -15.46 5.06
CA LEU A 65 -16.22 -15.34 6.37
C LEU A 65 -17.29 -15.31 7.48
N GLU A 66 -16.99 -15.86 8.65
CA GLU A 66 -17.84 -15.69 9.81
C GLU A 66 -17.60 -14.29 10.44
N GLU A 67 -18.67 -13.64 10.91
CA GLU A 67 -18.63 -12.26 11.45
C GLU A 67 -17.58 -12.07 12.53
N ASP A 68 -17.37 -13.07 13.39
CA ASP A 68 -16.44 -13.01 14.53
C ASP A 68 -14.95 -13.13 14.12
N LYS A 69 -14.67 -13.46 12.86
CA LYS A 69 -13.30 -13.40 12.32
C LYS A 69 -12.89 -12.00 11.89
N LEU A 70 -13.82 -11.06 11.74
CA LEU A 70 -13.54 -9.70 11.32
C LEU A 70 -13.35 -8.77 12.53
N PRO A 71 -12.42 -7.80 12.47
CA PRO A 71 -11.58 -7.45 11.33
C PRO A 71 -10.37 -8.37 11.16
N ILE A 72 -9.88 -8.52 9.91
CA ILE A 72 -8.63 -9.21 9.57
C ILE A 72 -7.66 -8.18 9.00
N TYR A 73 -6.42 -8.17 9.49
CA TYR A 73 -5.36 -7.27 9.06
C TYR A 73 -4.16 -8.07 8.57
N TYR A 74 -3.79 -7.89 7.30
CA TYR A 74 -2.60 -8.48 6.70
C TYR A 74 -1.62 -7.41 6.25
N THR A 75 -0.32 -7.70 6.40
CA THR A 75 0.75 -6.91 5.80
C THR A 75 1.65 -7.81 4.97
N ALA A 76 2.15 -7.27 3.87
CA ALA A 76 3.04 -7.99 2.97
C ALA A 76 4.14 -7.08 2.43
N TYR A 77 5.37 -7.57 2.40
CA TYR A 77 6.49 -6.96 1.69
C TYR A 77 6.65 -7.64 0.34
N THR A 78 6.55 -6.89 -0.76
CA THR A 78 6.70 -7.44 -2.11
C THR A 78 7.40 -6.45 -3.04
N ALA A 79 8.05 -6.98 -4.07
CA ALA A 79 8.30 -6.24 -5.29
C ALA A 79 6.95 -5.91 -5.97
N CYS A 80 6.86 -4.71 -6.55
CA CYS A 80 5.70 -4.20 -7.29
C CYS A 80 6.17 -3.79 -8.68
N PHE A 81 5.42 -4.17 -9.72
CA PHE A 81 5.82 -4.01 -11.10
C PHE A 81 4.82 -3.13 -11.85
N ARG A 82 5.29 -2.01 -12.42
CA ARG A 82 4.45 -1.06 -13.17
C ARG A 82 5.16 -0.65 -14.46
N ARG A 83 4.45 -0.65 -15.58
CA ARG A 83 5.03 -0.24 -16.88
C ARG A 83 5.21 1.27 -16.98
N GLU A 84 4.52 2.04 -16.15
CA GLU A 84 4.55 3.51 -16.17
C GLU A 84 4.26 4.09 -17.57
N ALA A 85 3.34 3.47 -18.31
CA ALA A 85 3.10 3.72 -19.75
C ALA A 85 2.66 5.16 -20.05
N GLY A 86 2.06 5.87 -19.10
CA GLY A 86 1.59 7.26 -19.26
C GLY A 86 2.51 8.34 -18.68
N SER A 87 3.72 7.99 -18.22
CA SER A 87 4.54 8.90 -17.39
C SER A 87 5.63 9.67 -18.15
N TYR A 88 5.59 9.71 -19.47
CA TYR A 88 6.57 10.43 -20.28
C TYR A 88 6.69 11.91 -19.88
N GLY A 89 7.89 12.32 -19.44
CA GLY A 89 8.21 13.72 -19.09
C GLY A 89 7.86 14.16 -17.64
N LYS A 90 7.28 13.30 -16.82
CA LYS A 90 7.01 13.59 -15.41
C LYS A 90 8.09 12.93 -14.54
N ASP A 91 8.96 13.75 -13.89
CA ASP A 91 9.93 13.33 -12.86
C ASP A 91 10.38 11.86 -12.90
N THR A 92 10.93 11.44 -14.06
CA THR A 92 11.33 10.04 -14.33
C THR A 92 12.79 9.76 -13.94
N LYS A 93 13.43 10.69 -13.20
CA LYS A 93 14.84 10.57 -12.81
C LYS A 93 14.98 9.90 -11.44
N GLY A 94 16.03 9.08 -11.31
CA GLY A 94 16.39 8.43 -10.05
C GLY A 94 15.35 7.39 -9.59
N LEU A 95 15.14 7.29 -8.27
CA LEU A 95 14.26 6.31 -7.63
C LEU A 95 12.80 6.74 -7.51
N THR A 96 12.43 7.94 -7.97
CA THR A 96 11.08 8.48 -7.77
C THR A 96 10.02 7.75 -8.59
N ARG A 97 10.43 7.21 -9.76
CA ARG A 97 9.54 6.48 -10.66
C ARG A 97 10.30 5.38 -11.40
N VAL A 98 10.11 4.16 -10.97
CA VAL A 98 10.80 2.96 -11.48
C VAL A 98 9.81 1.87 -11.86
N HIS A 99 10.22 0.95 -12.72
CA HIS A 99 9.38 -0.16 -13.22
C HIS A 99 9.21 -1.28 -12.20
N GLU A 100 10.14 -1.40 -11.27
CA GLU A 100 10.11 -2.30 -10.14
C GLU A 100 10.50 -1.54 -8.88
N PHE A 101 9.74 -1.71 -7.81
CA PHE A 101 10.03 -1.13 -6.50
C PHE A 101 9.43 -1.98 -5.39
N ASP A 102 10.09 -1.98 -4.25
CA ASP A 102 9.61 -2.66 -3.06
C ASP A 102 8.60 -1.82 -2.30
N LYS A 103 7.56 -2.48 -1.81
CA LYS A 103 6.50 -1.84 -1.02
C LYS A 103 6.01 -2.76 0.09
N ILE A 104 5.78 -2.19 1.25
CA ILE A 104 4.99 -2.83 2.30
C ILE A 104 3.54 -2.42 2.09
N GLU A 105 2.67 -3.40 2.00
CA GLU A 105 1.23 -3.20 1.83
C GLU A 105 0.50 -3.65 3.09
N MET A 106 -0.49 -2.88 3.49
CA MET A 106 -1.43 -3.20 4.55
C MET A 106 -2.81 -3.40 3.93
N VAL A 107 -3.46 -4.52 4.21
CA VAL A 107 -4.81 -4.84 3.72
C VAL A 107 -5.70 -5.17 4.90
N LYS A 108 -6.90 -4.60 4.93
CA LYS A 108 -7.91 -4.87 5.95
C LYS A 108 -9.19 -5.42 5.32
N PHE A 109 -9.75 -6.43 5.96
CA PHE A 109 -11.08 -6.98 5.69
C PHE A 109 -11.96 -6.67 6.88
N VAL A 110 -13.02 -5.91 6.68
CA VAL A 110 -13.78 -5.33 7.78
C VAL A 110 -15.28 -5.42 7.55
N LYS A 111 -16.06 -5.26 8.61
CA LYS A 111 -17.50 -5.07 8.51
C LYS A 111 -17.82 -3.71 7.88
N PRO A 112 -18.91 -3.61 7.09
CA PRO A 112 -19.28 -2.35 6.43
C PRO A 112 -19.38 -1.16 7.38
N GLU A 113 -19.99 -1.34 8.55
CA GLU A 113 -20.19 -0.27 9.53
C GLU A 113 -18.90 0.31 10.12
N ASN A 114 -17.79 -0.44 10.08
CA ASN A 114 -16.53 -0.03 10.69
C ASN A 114 -15.52 0.52 9.67
N SER A 115 -15.82 0.46 8.37
CA SER A 115 -14.79 0.65 7.33
C SER A 115 -14.17 2.05 7.31
N TYR A 116 -14.94 3.09 7.65
CA TYR A 116 -14.39 4.45 7.70
C TYR A 116 -13.51 4.69 8.93
N ASP A 117 -13.88 4.15 10.10
CA ASP A 117 -13.03 4.20 11.29
C ASP A 117 -11.75 3.39 11.09
N GLU A 118 -11.85 2.30 10.36
CA GLU A 118 -10.68 1.47 10.00
C GLU A 118 -9.77 2.13 8.95
N LEU A 119 -10.31 3.02 8.11
CA LEU A 119 -9.50 3.86 7.24
C LEU A 119 -8.67 4.86 8.04
N GLU A 120 -9.28 5.56 9.00
CA GLU A 120 -8.54 6.50 9.86
C GLU A 120 -7.42 5.80 10.63
N LYS A 121 -7.67 4.60 11.17
CA LYS A 121 -6.63 3.78 11.81
C LYS A 121 -5.53 3.35 10.83
N LEU A 122 -5.88 3.03 9.59
CA LEU A 122 -4.92 2.66 8.55
C LEU A 122 -3.97 3.82 8.23
N VAL A 123 -4.52 5.04 8.12
CA VAL A 123 -3.74 6.26 7.92
C VAL A 123 -2.76 6.46 9.09
N VAL A 124 -3.22 6.37 10.34
CA VAL A 124 -2.37 6.50 11.53
C VAL A 124 -1.23 5.47 11.53
N ASN A 125 -1.49 4.23 11.09
CA ASN A 125 -0.43 3.21 10.98
C ASN A 125 0.63 3.57 9.94
N ALA A 126 0.24 4.17 8.82
CA ALA A 126 1.18 4.64 7.81
C ALA A 126 1.94 5.90 8.27
N GLU A 127 1.26 6.86 8.93
CA GLU A 127 1.87 8.06 9.50
C GLU A 127 2.98 7.73 10.49
N GLU A 128 2.76 6.73 11.36
CA GLU A 128 3.75 6.38 12.38
C GLU A 128 5.10 5.97 11.79
N VAL A 129 5.13 5.39 10.59
CA VAL A 129 6.40 5.10 9.91
C VAL A 129 7.17 6.40 9.63
N LEU A 130 6.49 7.43 9.11
CA LEU A 130 7.09 8.73 8.80
C LEU A 130 7.50 9.49 10.06
N GLN A 131 6.68 9.40 11.11
CA GLN A 131 6.99 10.00 12.42
C GLN A 131 8.23 9.39 13.05
N LEU A 132 8.37 8.06 13.02
CA LEU A 132 9.55 7.36 13.54
C LEU A 132 10.82 7.63 12.72
N LEU A 133 10.66 7.91 11.42
CA LEU A 133 11.74 8.35 10.56
C LEU A 133 12.04 9.85 10.70
N GLU A 134 11.25 10.59 11.49
CA GLU A 134 11.37 12.04 11.69
C GLU A 134 11.38 12.83 10.37
N LEU A 135 10.64 12.34 9.34
CA LEU A 135 10.52 13.00 8.05
C LEU A 135 9.40 14.03 8.06
N PRO A 136 9.59 15.21 7.46
CA PRO A 136 8.50 16.15 7.21
C PRO A 136 7.48 15.50 6.25
N TYR A 137 6.20 15.46 6.64
CA TYR A 137 5.14 14.87 5.82
C TYR A 137 3.82 15.64 5.97
N ARG A 138 2.91 15.39 5.06
CA ARG A 138 1.52 15.85 5.14
C ARG A 138 0.56 14.73 4.73
N VAL A 139 -0.67 14.79 5.26
CA VAL A 139 -1.77 13.90 4.87
C VAL A 139 -2.72 14.71 3.99
N VAL A 140 -3.04 14.17 2.83
CA VAL A 140 -3.89 14.82 1.82
C VAL A 140 -5.14 13.96 1.61
N LEU A 141 -6.31 14.51 1.87
CA LEU A 141 -7.57 13.90 1.45
C LEU A 141 -7.74 14.17 -0.04
N LEU A 142 -7.81 13.12 -0.85
CA LEU A 142 -7.93 13.26 -2.30
C LEU A 142 -9.31 13.78 -2.71
N ALA A 143 -9.31 14.70 -3.67
CA ALA A 143 -10.52 15.17 -4.32
C ALA A 143 -11.10 14.10 -5.26
N THR A 144 -12.38 14.22 -5.61
CA THR A 144 -13.10 13.22 -6.42
C THR A 144 -12.43 12.93 -7.78
N GLU A 145 -11.73 13.90 -8.35
CA GLU A 145 -11.02 13.72 -9.64
C GLU A 145 -9.72 12.93 -9.50
N ASP A 146 -9.12 12.91 -8.30
CA ASP A 146 -7.85 12.25 -8.02
C ASP A 146 -8.01 10.84 -7.43
N ILE A 147 -9.19 10.55 -6.86
CA ILE A 147 -9.50 9.23 -6.31
C ILE A 147 -9.59 8.20 -7.44
N SER A 148 -8.98 7.02 -7.22
CA SER A 148 -9.17 5.91 -8.15
C SER A 148 -10.66 5.52 -8.25
N PHE A 149 -11.10 5.09 -9.43
CA PHE A 149 -12.50 4.71 -9.69
C PHE A 149 -13.01 3.58 -8.78
N SER A 150 -12.14 2.87 -8.11
CA SER A 150 -12.46 1.74 -7.21
C SER A 150 -12.62 2.14 -5.75
N ALA A 151 -12.08 3.30 -5.35
CA ALA A 151 -12.12 3.77 -3.97
C ALA A 151 -13.26 4.76 -3.73
N SER A 152 -13.81 4.75 -2.52
CA SER A 152 -14.84 5.70 -2.05
C SER A 152 -14.24 6.86 -1.24
N LYS A 153 -13.10 6.64 -0.59
CA LYS A 153 -12.33 7.65 0.13
C LYS A 153 -10.86 7.25 0.11
N CYS A 154 -9.98 8.22 -0.10
CA CYS A 154 -8.55 8.00 -0.16
C CYS A 154 -7.78 9.13 0.51
N TYR A 155 -6.76 8.77 1.29
CA TYR A 155 -5.76 9.68 1.81
C TYR A 155 -4.39 9.31 1.24
N ASP A 156 -3.66 10.33 0.77
CA ASP A 156 -2.25 10.19 0.44
C ASP A 156 -1.39 10.78 1.54
N LEU A 157 -0.29 10.09 1.85
CA LEU A 157 0.77 10.62 2.70
C LEU A 157 1.93 11.01 1.80
N GLU A 158 2.31 12.26 1.88
CA GLU A 158 3.39 12.83 1.07
C GLU A 158 4.55 13.26 1.99
N ALA A 159 5.75 12.75 1.72
CA ALA A 159 6.98 13.18 2.37
C ALA A 159 7.61 14.33 1.58
N TYR A 160 8.11 15.33 2.27
CA TYR A 160 8.86 16.43 1.65
C TYR A 160 10.27 15.98 1.29
N THR A 161 10.72 16.35 0.10
CA THR A 161 12.07 16.09 -0.41
C THR A 161 12.79 17.41 -0.64
N ALA A 162 13.75 17.71 0.25
CA ALA A 162 14.38 19.03 0.33
C ALA A 162 15.26 19.36 -0.88
N GLY A 163 15.90 18.34 -1.50
CA GLY A 163 16.81 18.54 -2.62
C GLY A 163 16.11 18.95 -3.92
N VAL A 164 14.84 18.56 -4.10
CA VAL A 164 14.06 18.93 -5.28
C VAL A 164 12.88 19.85 -4.95
N ASP A 165 12.72 20.24 -3.68
CA ASP A 165 11.63 21.11 -3.18
C ASP A 165 10.24 20.60 -3.58
N LYS A 166 9.98 19.31 -3.33
CA LYS A 166 8.73 18.65 -3.72
C LYS A 166 8.16 17.75 -2.63
N TRP A 167 6.85 17.57 -2.68
CA TRP A 167 6.14 16.55 -1.93
C TRP A 167 6.02 15.29 -2.78
N LEU A 168 6.50 14.16 -2.24
CA LEU A 168 6.40 12.86 -2.89
C LEU A 168 5.39 11.99 -2.14
N GLU A 169 4.38 11.50 -2.83
CA GLU A 169 3.49 10.46 -2.31
C GLU A 169 4.30 9.21 -1.95
N VAL A 170 4.28 8.84 -0.68
CA VAL A 170 4.96 7.65 -0.14
C VAL A 170 3.98 6.58 0.33
N SER A 171 2.72 6.95 0.55
CA SER A 171 1.63 6.05 0.90
C SER A 171 0.32 6.57 0.35
N SER A 172 -0.57 5.67 -0.04
CA SER A 172 -1.96 5.95 -0.39
C SER A 172 -2.84 4.95 0.36
N CYS A 173 -3.78 5.46 1.16
CA CYS A 173 -4.67 4.67 2.02
C CYS A 173 -6.11 4.80 1.54
N SER A 174 -6.71 3.72 1.09
CA SER A 174 -8.02 3.70 0.43
C SER A 174 -9.03 2.81 1.13
N ASN A 175 -10.29 3.28 1.16
CA ASN A 175 -11.46 2.47 1.47
C ASN A 175 -12.22 2.19 0.17
N PHE A 176 -12.36 0.92 -0.19
CA PHE A 176 -13.08 0.48 -1.39
C PHE A 176 -14.53 0.11 -1.11
N GLU A 177 -14.96 0.23 0.13
CA GLU A 177 -16.25 -0.30 0.56
C GLU A 177 -16.44 -1.74 0.05
N SER A 178 -17.57 -2.03 -0.57
CA SER A 178 -17.85 -3.37 -1.11
C SER A 178 -17.37 -3.59 -2.55
N PHE A 179 -16.69 -2.62 -3.18
CA PHE A 179 -16.34 -2.71 -4.61
C PHE A 179 -15.50 -3.96 -4.91
N GLN A 180 -14.37 -4.12 -4.23
CA GLN A 180 -13.49 -5.28 -4.43
C GLN A 180 -14.14 -6.58 -3.93
N ALA A 181 -14.84 -6.52 -2.81
CA ALA A 181 -15.55 -7.67 -2.26
C ALA A 181 -16.62 -8.21 -3.22
N ARG A 182 -17.35 -7.36 -3.94
CA ARG A 182 -18.29 -7.77 -4.98
C ARG A 182 -17.60 -8.44 -6.17
N ARG A 183 -16.48 -7.89 -6.62
CA ARG A 183 -15.73 -8.40 -7.78
C ARG A 183 -15.01 -9.72 -7.47
N ALA A 184 -14.50 -9.88 -6.26
CA ALA A 184 -13.84 -11.10 -5.79
C ALA A 184 -14.79 -12.04 -5.05
N ASN A 185 -16.10 -11.70 -4.92
CA ASN A 185 -17.14 -12.47 -4.25
C ASN A 185 -16.78 -12.80 -2.78
N ILE A 186 -16.22 -11.83 -2.05
CA ILE A 186 -15.84 -11.98 -0.65
C ILE A 186 -17.00 -11.53 0.22
N ARG A 187 -17.55 -12.42 1.01
CA ARG A 187 -18.76 -12.19 1.78
C ARG A 187 -18.54 -12.49 3.25
N MET A 188 -19.45 -12.05 4.08
CA MET A 188 -19.53 -12.48 5.48
C MET A 188 -20.92 -12.94 5.84
N ARG A 189 -21.02 -13.78 6.89
CA ARG A 189 -22.26 -14.22 7.48
C ARG A 189 -22.49 -13.56 8.82
N TRP A 190 -23.56 -12.81 8.94
CA TRP A 190 -23.97 -12.22 10.20
C TRP A 190 -24.35 -13.28 11.22
N LYS A 191 -23.76 -13.22 12.43
CA LYS A 191 -23.95 -14.23 13.48
C LYS A 191 -25.40 -14.37 13.93
N LYS A 192 -26.07 -13.20 14.13
CA LYS A 192 -27.47 -13.17 14.60
C LYS A 192 -28.48 -13.45 13.50
N SER A 193 -28.45 -12.73 12.43
CA SER A 193 -29.45 -12.81 11.36
C SER A 193 -29.21 -13.94 10.37
N LYS A 194 -28.03 -14.54 10.36
CA LYS A 194 -27.54 -15.49 9.35
C LYS A 194 -27.53 -14.94 7.91
N LYS A 195 -27.84 -13.66 7.74
CA LYS A 195 -27.78 -12.97 6.45
C LYS A 195 -26.33 -12.98 5.95
N ILE A 196 -26.18 -13.07 4.62
CA ILE A 196 -24.89 -12.98 3.94
C ILE A 196 -24.83 -11.62 3.25
N ASP A 197 -23.77 -10.85 3.53
CA ASP A 197 -23.49 -9.56 2.92
C ASP A 197 -22.03 -9.52 2.44
N TYR A 198 -21.71 -8.55 1.58
CA TYR A 198 -20.33 -8.28 1.20
C TYR A 198 -19.61 -7.56 2.33
N ILE A 199 -18.35 -7.91 2.55
CA ILE A 199 -17.45 -7.17 3.44
C ILE A 199 -16.98 -5.87 2.79
N HIS A 200 -16.32 -5.00 3.55
CA HIS A 200 -15.54 -3.90 3.02
C HIS A 200 -14.05 -4.23 3.05
N THR A 201 -13.32 -3.75 2.05
CA THR A 201 -11.86 -3.90 1.95
C THR A 201 -11.20 -2.54 1.98
N LEU A 202 -10.03 -2.48 2.62
CA LEU A 202 -9.18 -1.31 2.65
C LEU A 202 -7.75 -1.73 2.35
N ASN A 203 -6.98 -0.84 1.74
CA ASN A 203 -5.55 -1.00 1.67
C ASN A 203 -4.81 0.31 1.92
N GLY A 204 -3.53 0.18 2.24
CA GLY A 204 -2.63 1.31 2.32
C GLY A 204 -1.17 0.86 2.28
N SER A 205 -0.31 1.70 1.71
CA SER A 205 1.12 1.42 1.74
C SER A 205 1.70 1.73 3.11
N GLY A 206 2.46 0.83 3.64
CA GLY A 206 3.11 1.01 4.92
C GLY A 206 4.65 0.98 4.90
N ILE A 207 5.37 1.62 3.99
CA ILE A 207 5.15 2.60 2.92
C ILE A 207 5.94 2.18 1.65
N ALA A 208 5.95 3.01 0.58
CA ALA A 208 6.75 2.76 -0.63
C ALA A 208 8.24 3.04 -0.36
N LEU A 209 9.11 2.00 -0.46
CA LEU A 209 10.49 2.08 -0.01
C LEU A 209 11.33 3.05 -0.85
N ALA A 210 11.26 2.97 -2.17
CA ALA A 210 12.09 3.78 -3.06
C ALA A 210 11.95 5.29 -2.80
N ARG A 211 10.72 5.79 -2.73
CA ARG A 211 10.45 7.22 -2.45
C ARG A 211 10.82 7.61 -1.03
N THR A 212 10.64 6.71 -0.06
CA THR A 212 11.04 6.94 1.34
C THR A 212 12.56 7.03 1.46
N VAL A 213 13.31 6.20 0.73
CA VAL A 213 14.78 6.30 0.66
C VAL A 213 15.20 7.66 0.10
N VAL A 214 14.56 8.14 -0.97
CA VAL A 214 14.83 9.49 -1.50
C VAL A 214 14.57 10.55 -0.42
N ALA A 215 13.43 10.50 0.26
CA ALA A 215 13.11 11.46 1.32
C ALA A 215 14.13 11.41 2.47
N ILE A 216 14.60 10.24 2.89
CA ILE A 216 15.64 10.09 3.91
C ILE A 216 16.95 10.73 3.41
N LEU A 217 17.43 10.34 2.23
CA LEU A 217 18.69 10.83 1.69
C LEU A 217 18.70 12.36 1.59
N GLU A 218 17.62 12.97 1.09
CA GLU A 218 17.55 14.41 0.89
C GLU A 218 17.37 15.23 2.19
N ASN A 219 16.64 14.69 3.18
CA ASN A 219 16.43 15.40 4.44
C ASN A 219 17.56 15.21 5.45
N TYR A 220 18.37 14.16 5.32
CA TYR A 220 19.43 13.81 6.27
C TYR A 220 20.84 14.03 5.72
N GLN A 221 20.98 14.54 4.48
CA GLN A 221 22.28 14.87 3.90
C GLN A 221 22.92 16.06 4.62
N LEU A 222 24.21 15.96 4.91
CA LEU A 222 25.04 17.00 5.51
C LEU A 222 25.84 17.76 4.44
N GLU A 223 26.42 18.90 4.83
CA GLU A 223 27.25 19.75 3.95
C GLU A 223 28.44 18.99 3.34
N ASP A 224 28.99 18.00 4.05
CA ASP A 224 30.12 17.18 3.59
C ASP A 224 29.68 16.04 2.63
N GLY A 225 28.40 15.97 2.28
CA GLY A 225 27.82 14.96 1.41
C GLY A 225 27.46 13.65 2.10
N SER A 226 27.81 13.46 3.36
CA SER A 226 27.39 12.31 4.14
C SER A 226 25.91 12.38 4.53
N VAL A 227 25.31 11.25 4.88
CA VAL A 227 23.89 11.15 5.25
C VAL A 227 23.76 10.58 6.66
N LEU A 228 23.06 11.29 7.54
CA LEU A 228 22.71 10.75 8.85
C LEU A 228 21.69 9.62 8.71
N ILE A 229 21.85 8.58 9.49
CA ILE A 229 20.89 7.48 9.56
C ILE A 229 19.85 7.80 10.62
N PRO A 230 18.55 7.85 10.28
CA PRO A 230 17.47 8.00 11.27
C PRO A 230 17.65 7.05 12.44
N LYS A 231 17.50 7.52 13.67
CA LYS A 231 17.76 6.74 14.89
C LYS A 231 17.06 5.40 14.90
N ILE A 232 15.83 5.35 14.42
CA ILE A 232 15.03 4.12 14.35
C ILE A 232 15.62 3.06 13.43
N LEU A 233 16.47 3.43 12.47
CA LEU A 233 17.11 2.52 11.53
C LEU A 233 18.49 2.05 11.99
N GLN A 234 19.14 2.76 12.90
CA GLN A 234 20.49 2.41 13.38
C GLN A 234 20.62 0.99 13.93
N PRO A 235 19.63 0.45 14.71
CA PRO A 235 19.72 -0.95 15.17
C PRO A 235 19.76 -1.97 14.03
N TYR A 236 19.14 -1.70 12.89
CA TYR A 236 19.15 -2.57 11.70
C TYR A 236 20.45 -2.46 10.91
N LEU A 237 21.27 -1.44 11.19
CA LEU A 237 22.55 -1.14 10.53
C LEU A 237 23.74 -1.28 11.50
N ASN A 238 23.63 -2.18 12.50
CA ASN A 238 24.67 -2.46 13.50
C ASN A 238 25.09 -1.20 14.30
N GLY A 239 24.18 -0.26 14.53
CA GLY A 239 24.44 0.99 15.26
C GLY A 239 25.15 2.05 14.42
N GLN A 240 25.26 1.86 13.11
CA GLN A 240 25.84 2.89 12.23
C GLN A 240 24.97 4.15 12.26
N GLU A 241 25.62 5.31 12.50
CA GLU A 241 24.93 6.59 12.63
C GLU A 241 24.93 7.40 11.33
N ARG A 242 25.82 7.05 10.38
CA ARG A 242 26.04 7.86 9.17
C ARG A 242 26.62 7.02 8.00
N ILE A 243 26.25 7.39 6.80
CA ILE A 243 26.80 6.89 5.52
C ILE A 243 27.73 7.97 4.99
N SER A 244 28.97 7.59 4.65
CA SER A 244 30.02 8.48 4.08
C SER A 244 29.99 8.40 2.57
#